data_4aad7c10d5b5fcf8f4e818fd60d9ce68
#
_entry.id   4aad7c10d5b5fcf8f4e818fd60d9ce68
#
_cell.length_a   1.000
_cell.length_b   1.000
_cell.length_c   1.000
_cell.angle_alpha   90.00
_cell.angle_beta   90.00
_cell.angle_gamma   90.00
#
_symmetry.space_group_name_H-M   'P 1'
#
loop_
_entity.id
_entity.type
_entity.pdbx_description
1 polymer ?
#
loop_
_entity_poly.entity_id
_entity_poly.type
_entity_poly.pdbx_seq_one_letter_code
_entity_poly.pdbx_strand_id
1 'polypeptide(L)'
;LLFYPIVLFGLSRALSINKRIMPLEVFDTLIIALGLTSVVAGIFLRPAMIHLNGTSFEVFLSILYPIGDIVLVAITIAYSLLQKKSPRIIFMLCGTSIFALSDLYFLWSSSHATYTFGNISDDGWLIGLVLISEALWHQGGDFEFNEKIVNYTSSFTLALCIGVIGIEISKPKY
;
A
#
# COMPACT_ATOMS: atom_id res chain seq x y z
N LEU A 1 -1.08 6.71 15.17
CA LEU A 1 -0.80 5.26 15.37
C LEU A 1 -2.06 4.38 15.33
N LEU A 2 -3.23 4.83 15.83
CA LEU A 2 -4.49 4.06 15.80
C LEU A 2 -5.15 4.02 14.42
N PHE A 3 -4.78 4.89 13.50
CA PHE A 3 -5.37 5.00 12.17
C PHE A 3 -5.28 3.66 11.39
N TYR A 4 -4.07 3.11 11.24
CA TYR A 4 -3.87 1.87 10.48
C TYR A 4 -4.61 0.66 11.07
N PRO A 5 -4.58 0.37 12.37
CA PRO A 5 -5.39 -0.70 12.94
C PRO A 5 -6.89 -0.54 12.68
N ILE A 6 -7.42 0.69 12.75
CA ILE A 6 -8.83 0.96 12.49
C ILE A 6 -9.16 0.76 11.00
N VAL A 7 -8.34 1.29 10.10
CA VAL A 7 -8.53 1.12 8.66
C VAL A 7 -8.38 -0.34 8.25
N LEU A 8 -7.36 -1.05 8.75
CA LEU A 8 -7.18 -2.48 8.49
C LEU A 8 -8.35 -3.32 9.02
N PHE A 9 -8.85 -3.00 10.21
CA PHE A 9 -10.03 -3.65 10.74
C PHE A 9 -11.27 -3.36 9.90
N GLY A 10 -11.51 -2.10 9.53
CA GLY A 10 -12.60 -1.70 8.63
C GLY A 10 -12.47 -2.40 7.26
N LEU A 11 -11.27 -2.41 6.69
CA LEU A 11 -10.97 -3.08 5.44
C LEU A 11 -11.22 -4.58 5.55
N SER A 12 -10.68 -5.26 6.57
CA SER A 12 -10.88 -6.69 6.78
C SER A 12 -12.37 -7.03 6.90
N ARG A 13 -13.15 -6.20 7.61
CA ARG A 13 -14.59 -6.38 7.75
C ARG A 13 -15.34 -6.11 6.45
N ALA A 14 -14.93 -5.10 5.69
CA ALA A 14 -15.47 -4.80 4.38
C ALA A 14 -15.19 -5.91 3.36
N LEU A 15 -14.04 -6.58 3.50
CA LEU A 15 -13.56 -7.64 2.62
C LEU A 15 -14.11 -9.02 3.02
N SER A 16 -14.43 -9.23 4.30
CA SER A 16 -14.84 -10.54 4.86
C SER A 16 -16.32 -10.90 4.64
N ILE A 17 -17.03 -10.20 3.76
CA ILE A 17 -18.43 -10.46 3.53
C ILE A 17 -18.62 -11.80 2.80
N ASN A 18 -18.98 -12.82 3.58
CA ASN A 18 -19.70 -14.03 3.17
C ASN A 18 -18.99 -15.27 2.64
N LYS A 19 -17.66 -15.40 2.63
CA LYS A 19 -17.06 -16.73 2.34
C LYS A 19 -15.89 -17.03 3.27
N ARG A 20 -15.73 -18.32 3.62
CA ARG A 20 -14.50 -18.84 4.24
C ARG A 20 -13.37 -18.63 3.24
N ILE A 21 -12.52 -17.65 3.52
CA ILE A 21 -11.28 -17.45 2.76
C ILE A 21 -10.42 -18.70 2.96
N MET A 22 -10.03 -19.36 1.88
CA MET A 22 -9.13 -20.51 1.98
C MET A 22 -7.74 -20.05 2.45
N PRO A 23 -7.03 -20.84 3.27
CA PRO A 23 -5.69 -20.47 3.74
C PRO A 23 -4.73 -20.14 2.58
N LEU A 24 -4.86 -20.82 1.45
CA LEU A 24 -4.03 -20.59 0.26
C LEU A 24 -4.20 -19.18 -0.31
N GLU A 25 -5.45 -18.69 -0.39
CA GLU A 25 -5.76 -17.33 -0.87
C GLU A 25 -5.17 -16.25 0.04
N VAL A 26 -5.12 -16.51 1.34
CA VAL A 26 -4.47 -15.62 2.31
C VAL A 26 -2.97 -15.56 2.07
N PHE A 27 -2.32 -16.71 1.85
CA PHE A 27 -0.88 -16.77 1.57
C PHE A 27 -0.52 -16.04 0.27
N ASP A 28 -1.28 -16.25 -0.80
CA ASP A 28 -1.08 -15.56 -2.08
C ASP A 28 -1.23 -14.04 -1.91
N THR A 29 -2.26 -13.61 -1.19
CA THR A 29 -2.48 -12.19 -0.87
C THR A 29 -1.31 -11.60 -0.09
N LEU A 30 -0.80 -12.34 0.91
CA LEU A 30 0.35 -11.92 1.70
C LEU A 30 1.63 -11.84 0.86
N ILE A 31 1.89 -12.81 -0.02
CA ILE A 31 3.06 -12.80 -0.91
C ILE A 31 3.03 -11.56 -1.80
N ILE A 32 1.89 -11.28 -2.44
CA ILE A 32 1.71 -10.11 -3.31
C ILE A 32 1.88 -8.82 -2.51
N ALA A 33 1.23 -8.72 -1.35
CA ALA A 33 1.27 -7.53 -0.52
C ALA A 33 2.68 -7.25 0.01
N LEU A 34 3.34 -8.25 0.59
CA LEU A 34 4.70 -8.11 1.13
C LEU A 34 5.72 -7.85 0.03
N GLY A 35 5.61 -8.54 -1.10
CA GLY A 35 6.49 -8.34 -2.23
C GLY A 35 6.37 -6.95 -2.83
N LEU A 36 5.14 -6.46 -3.06
CA LEU A 36 4.92 -5.12 -3.58
C LEU A 36 5.40 -4.05 -2.58
N THR A 37 5.12 -4.25 -1.29
CA THR A 37 5.61 -3.37 -0.22
C THR A 37 7.13 -3.30 -0.22
N SER A 38 7.82 -4.43 -0.34
CA SER A 38 9.29 -4.50 -0.37
C SER A 38 9.88 -3.72 -1.55
N VAL A 39 9.30 -3.89 -2.74
CA VAL A 39 9.75 -3.18 -3.95
C VAL A 39 9.54 -1.68 -3.82
N VAL A 40 8.35 -1.24 -3.43
CA VAL A 40 8.03 0.19 -3.30
C VAL A 40 8.85 0.83 -2.19
N ALA A 41 8.97 0.16 -1.04
CA ALA A 41 9.80 0.65 0.06
C ALA A 41 11.28 0.78 -0.34
N GLY A 42 11.83 -0.19 -1.07
CA GLY A 42 13.21 -0.14 -1.56
C GLY A 42 13.47 1.02 -2.52
N ILE A 43 12.50 1.35 -3.37
CA ILE A 43 12.62 2.41 -4.37
C ILE A 43 12.40 3.80 -3.77
N PHE A 44 11.36 3.97 -2.94
CA PHE A 44 10.92 5.30 -2.50
C PHE A 44 11.38 5.68 -1.10
N LEU A 45 11.36 4.75 -0.14
CA LEU A 45 11.71 5.09 1.25
C LEU A 45 13.21 5.24 1.45
N ARG A 46 14.02 4.43 0.80
CA ARG A 46 15.47 4.47 0.99
C ARG A 46 16.11 5.82 0.65
N PRO A 47 15.83 6.47 -0.49
CA PRO A 47 16.33 7.82 -0.78
C PRO A 47 15.86 8.86 0.23
N ALA A 48 14.60 8.78 0.67
CA ALA A 48 14.05 9.71 1.64
C ALA A 48 14.67 9.59 3.04
N MET A 49 15.05 8.38 3.46
CA MET A 49 15.66 8.13 4.77
C MET A 49 17.01 8.83 4.96
N ILE A 50 17.76 9.08 3.89
CA ILE A 50 19.09 9.72 3.95
C ILE A 50 19.00 11.17 4.44
N HIS A 51 17.86 11.83 4.23
CA HIS A 51 17.64 13.24 4.56
C HIS A 51 16.79 13.45 5.82
N LEU A 52 16.38 12.38 6.49
CA LEU A 52 15.57 12.50 7.71
C LEU A 52 16.46 12.94 8.89
N ASN A 53 16.11 14.11 9.43
CA ASN A 53 16.70 14.67 10.65
C ASN A 53 15.62 14.72 11.73
N GLY A 54 15.99 14.45 12.98
CA GLY A 54 15.06 14.51 14.10
C GLY A 54 15.40 13.50 15.20
N THR A 55 14.56 13.42 16.20
CA THR A 55 14.64 12.40 17.25
C THR A 55 14.36 11.01 16.67
N SER A 56 14.89 9.95 17.28
CA SER A 56 14.66 8.56 16.84
C SER A 56 13.16 8.23 16.71
N PHE A 57 12.30 8.83 17.53
CA PHE A 57 10.86 8.62 17.48
C PHE A 57 10.20 9.33 16.29
N GLU A 58 10.62 10.56 15.97
CA GLU A 58 10.13 11.30 14.79
C GLU A 58 10.54 10.59 13.51
N VAL A 59 11.79 10.14 13.40
CA VAL A 59 12.28 9.36 12.25
C VAL A 59 11.48 8.06 12.13
N PHE A 60 11.24 7.35 13.22
CA PHE A 60 10.43 6.13 13.23
C PHE A 60 9.02 6.38 12.69
N LEU A 61 8.34 7.42 13.17
CA LEU A 61 6.98 7.75 12.70
C LEU A 61 6.98 8.15 11.22
N SER A 62 7.94 8.96 10.78
CA SER A 62 8.06 9.41 9.38
C SER A 62 8.23 8.25 8.40
N ILE A 63 8.79 7.14 8.85
CA ILE A 63 8.95 5.92 8.03
C ILE A 63 7.73 5.02 8.16
N LEU A 64 7.14 4.93 9.36
CA LEU A 64 6.02 4.03 9.64
C LEU A 64 4.77 4.37 8.83
N TYR A 65 4.48 5.68 8.66
CA TYR A 65 3.30 6.11 7.90
C TYR A 65 3.36 5.69 6.43
N PRO A 66 4.38 6.04 5.64
CA PRO A 66 4.46 5.59 4.26
C PRO A 66 4.50 4.06 4.10
N ILE A 67 5.15 3.34 5.03
CA ILE A 67 5.13 1.86 5.00
C ILE A 67 3.70 1.35 5.21
N GLY A 68 2.97 1.88 6.18
CA GLY A 68 1.58 1.51 6.42
C GLY A 68 0.69 1.72 5.21
N ASP A 69 0.86 2.83 4.50
CA ASP A 69 0.09 3.13 3.29
C ASP A 69 0.44 2.20 2.13
N ILE A 70 1.72 1.90 1.93
CA ILE A 70 2.16 0.95 0.91
C ILE A 70 1.54 -0.43 1.19
N VAL A 71 1.51 -0.86 2.45
CA VAL A 71 0.87 -2.12 2.86
C VAL A 71 -0.64 -2.09 2.57
N LEU A 72 -1.32 -0.98 2.87
CA LEU A 72 -2.76 -0.81 2.55
C LEU A 72 -3.02 -0.92 1.06
N VAL A 73 -2.25 -0.22 0.24
CA VAL A 73 -2.37 -0.29 -1.23
C VAL A 73 -2.09 -1.71 -1.72
N ALA A 74 -1.04 -2.36 -1.21
CA ALA A 74 -0.68 -3.71 -1.60
C ALA A 74 -1.77 -4.73 -1.27
N ILE A 75 -2.36 -4.66 -0.06
CA ILE A 75 -3.50 -5.50 0.33
C ILE A 75 -4.70 -5.22 -0.58
N THR A 76 -4.98 -3.96 -0.88
CA THR A 76 -6.11 -3.58 -1.74
C THR A 76 -5.91 -4.09 -3.17
N ILE A 77 -4.70 -4.01 -3.72
CA ILE A 77 -4.36 -4.58 -5.04
C ILE A 77 -4.54 -6.09 -5.00
N ALA A 78 -3.94 -6.79 -4.04
CA ALA A 78 -4.05 -8.24 -3.92
C ALA A 78 -5.52 -8.68 -3.85
N TYR A 79 -6.32 -7.96 -3.05
CA TYR A 79 -7.74 -8.23 -2.95
C TYR A 79 -8.51 -7.95 -4.25
N SER A 80 -8.15 -6.90 -5.00
CA SER A 80 -8.76 -6.57 -6.28
C SER A 80 -8.56 -7.65 -7.35
N LEU A 81 -7.47 -8.42 -7.23
CA LEU A 81 -7.17 -9.55 -8.12
C LEU A 81 -8.05 -10.77 -7.82
N LEU A 82 -8.56 -10.86 -6.59
CA LEU A 82 -9.40 -11.96 -6.12
C LEU A 82 -10.90 -11.70 -6.29
N GLN A 83 -11.28 -10.48 -6.59
CA GLN A 83 -12.69 -10.10 -6.75
C GLN A 83 -13.03 -9.69 -8.18
N LYS A 84 -14.29 -9.93 -8.54
CA LYS A 84 -14.87 -9.37 -9.75
C LYS A 84 -14.90 -7.84 -9.66
N LYS A 85 -14.53 -7.20 -10.76
CA LYS A 85 -14.52 -5.73 -10.84
C LYS A 85 -15.84 -5.15 -10.37
N SER A 86 -15.80 -4.33 -9.35
CA SER A 86 -16.95 -3.62 -8.79
C SER A 86 -16.56 -2.15 -8.52
N PRO A 87 -17.49 -1.23 -8.50
CA PRO A 87 -17.24 0.17 -8.15
C PRO A 87 -16.50 0.30 -6.81
N ARG A 88 -16.87 -0.53 -5.84
CA ARG A 88 -16.22 -0.60 -4.52
C ARG A 88 -14.71 -0.79 -4.61
N ILE A 89 -14.25 -1.74 -5.41
CA ILE A 89 -12.83 -2.04 -5.59
C ILE A 89 -12.11 -0.88 -6.26
N ILE A 90 -12.74 -0.27 -7.26
CA ILE A 90 -12.16 0.86 -7.99
C ILE A 90 -11.97 2.05 -7.06
N PHE A 91 -13.01 2.43 -6.31
CA PHE A 91 -12.92 3.52 -5.34
C PHE A 91 -11.89 3.23 -4.23
N MET A 92 -11.84 1.98 -3.75
CA MET A 92 -10.88 1.58 -2.73
C MET A 92 -9.44 1.68 -3.25
N LEU A 93 -9.16 1.16 -4.46
CA LEU A 93 -7.83 1.26 -5.09
C LEU A 93 -7.43 2.71 -5.34
N CYS A 94 -8.32 3.51 -5.92
CA CYS A 94 -8.04 4.93 -6.17
C CYS A 94 -7.79 5.68 -4.86
N GLY A 95 -8.65 5.47 -3.85
CA GLY A 95 -8.55 6.15 -2.58
C GLY A 95 -7.28 5.81 -1.81
N THR A 96 -6.95 4.52 -1.66
CA THR A 96 -5.73 4.09 -0.98
C THR A 96 -4.47 4.49 -1.73
N SER A 97 -4.51 4.48 -3.08
CA SER A 97 -3.37 4.92 -3.89
C SER A 97 -3.11 6.42 -3.78
N ILE A 98 -4.16 7.26 -3.86
CA ILE A 98 -4.03 8.70 -3.71
C ILE A 98 -3.53 9.04 -2.30
N PHE A 99 -4.04 8.37 -1.28
CA PHE A 99 -3.62 8.57 0.10
C PHE A 99 -2.12 8.25 0.27
N ALA A 100 -1.68 7.09 -0.22
CA ALA A 100 -0.28 6.67 -0.16
C ALA A 100 0.66 7.59 -0.95
N LEU A 101 0.24 8.05 -2.13
CA LEU A 101 1.02 9.01 -2.93
C LEU A 101 1.16 10.35 -2.23
N SER A 102 0.12 10.79 -1.52
CA SER A 102 0.16 12.02 -0.72
C SER A 102 1.15 11.93 0.43
N ASP A 103 1.20 10.78 1.13
CA ASP A 103 2.17 10.53 2.19
C ASP A 103 3.61 10.45 1.66
N LEU A 104 3.83 9.79 0.53
CA LEU A 104 5.14 9.76 -0.12
C LEU A 104 5.59 11.15 -0.57
N TYR A 105 4.69 11.95 -1.14
CA TYR A 105 4.99 13.32 -1.54
C TYR A 105 5.25 14.21 -0.32
N PHE A 106 4.48 14.06 0.75
CA PHE A 106 4.72 14.75 2.02
C PHE A 106 6.10 14.40 2.57
N LEU A 107 6.46 13.11 2.62
CA LEU A 107 7.77 12.68 3.09
C LEU A 107 8.90 13.30 2.24
N TRP A 108 8.74 13.27 0.92
CA TRP A 108 9.71 13.85 0.01
C TRP A 108 9.85 15.36 0.19
N SER A 109 8.74 16.11 0.22
CA SER A 109 8.76 17.56 0.37
C SER A 109 9.28 18.00 1.75
N SER A 110 8.95 17.26 2.80
CA SER A 110 9.45 17.52 4.15
C SER A 110 10.94 17.26 4.27
N SER A 111 11.45 16.19 3.63
CA SER A 111 12.89 15.89 3.63
C SER A 111 13.72 16.91 2.87
N HIS A 112 13.13 17.63 1.91
CA HIS A 112 13.77 18.71 1.16
C HIS A 112 13.46 20.12 1.70
N ALA A 113 12.79 20.21 2.86
CA ALA A 113 12.35 21.47 3.48
C ALA A 113 11.50 22.36 2.54
N THR A 114 10.77 21.76 1.62
CA THR A 114 9.89 22.46 0.64
C THR A 114 8.41 22.36 1.02
N TYR A 115 8.09 21.60 2.06
CA TYR A 115 6.71 21.47 2.52
C TYR A 115 6.19 22.78 3.10
N THR A 116 5.00 23.18 2.64
CA THR A 116 4.22 24.29 3.18
C THR A 116 2.81 23.80 3.48
N PHE A 117 2.23 24.24 4.58
CA PHE A 117 0.85 23.90 4.92
C PHE A 117 -0.13 24.37 3.84
N GLY A 118 -1.09 23.53 3.45
CA GLY A 118 -1.98 23.76 2.31
C GLY A 118 -1.39 23.30 0.96
N ASN A 119 -0.41 22.42 0.99
CA ASN A 119 0.17 21.82 -0.22
C ASN A 119 -0.76 20.73 -0.81
N ILE A 120 -0.48 20.32 -2.03
CA ILE A 120 -1.26 19.30 -2.76
C ILE A 120 -1.37 17.96 -2.02
N SER A 121 -0.41 17.63 -1.14
CA SER A 121 -0.49 16.46 -0.28
C SER A 121 -1.67 16.53 0.70
N ASP A 122 -1.98 17.72 1.20
CA ASP A 122 -3.04 17.92 2.19
C ASP A 122 -4.41 17.68 1.55
N ASP A 123 -4.61 18.15 0.32
CA ASP A 123 -5.81 17.87 -0.48
C ASP A 123 -5.89 16.39 -0.86
N GLY A 124 -4.77 15.77 -1.18
CA GLY A 124 -4.69 14.37 -1.57
C GLY A 124 -5.14 13.43 -0.45
N TRP A 125 -4.80 13.70 0.80
CA TRP A 125 -5.31 12.92 1.94
C TRP A 125 -6.83 12.98 2.06
N LEU A 126 -7.41 14.18 1.90
CA LEU A 126 -8.87 14.38 1.96
C LEU A 126 -9.56 13.64 0.82
N ILE A 127 -9.07 13.77 -0.40
CA ILE A 127 -9.61 13.07 -1.58
C ILE A 127 -9.52 11.56 -1.38
N GLY A 128 -8.36 11.06 -0.91
CA GLY A 128 -8.16 9.64 -0.62
C GLY A 128 -9.18 9.10 0.38
N LEU A 129 -9.40 9.81 1.49
CA LEU A 129 -10.37 9.40 2.52
C LEU A 129 -11.81 9.45 2.00
N VAL A 130 -12.18 10.44 1.18
CA VAL A 130 -13.52 10.51 0.56
C VAL A 130 -13.74 9.31 -0.34
N LEU A 131 -12.77 8.94 -1.19
CA LEU A 131 -12.89 7.79 -2.08
C LEU A 131 -12.95 6.47 -1.30
N ILE A 132 -12.18 6.31 -0.23
CA ILE A 132 -12.26 5.13 0.65
C ILE A 132 -13.64 5.05 1.31
N SER A 133 -14.18 6.19 1.78
CA SER A 133 -15.51 6.25 2.36
C SER A 133 -16.59 5.89 1.34
N GLU A 134 -16.48 6.40 0.12
CA GLU A 134 -17.38 6.04 -0.99
C GLU A 134 -17.31 4.56 -1.34
N ALA A 135 -16.10 3.96 -1.33
CA ALA A 135 -15.94 2.53 -1.52
C ALA A 135 -16.71 1.69 -0.51
N LEU A 136 -16.77 2.13 0.76
CA LEU A 136 -17.51 1.43 1.81
C LEU A 136 -19.03 1.50 1.64
N TRP A 137 -19.52 2.50 0.93
CA TRP A 137 -20.95 2.69 0.62
C TRP A 137 -21.44 1.77 -0.49
N HIS A 138 -20.57 1.40 -1.42
CA HIS A 138 -20.93 0.50 -2.52
C HIS A 138 -20.96 -0.96 -2.08
N GLN A 139 -21.83 -1.76 -2.72
CA GLN A 139 -21.85 -3.20 -2.52
C GLN A 139 -20.61 -3.84 -3.14
N GLY A 140 -20.04 -4.83 -2.45
CA GLY A 140 -18.94 -5.63 -2.97
C GLY A 140 -19.40 -6.47 -4.19
N GLY A 141 -18.48 -6.73 -5.11
CA GLY A 141 -18.69 -7.70 -6.18
C GLY A 141 -18.60 -9.14 -5.67
N ASP A 142 -19.10 -10.09 -6.47
CA ASP A 142 -18.91 -11.50 -6.20
C ASP A 142 -17.43 -11.88 -6.22
N PHE A 143 -17.06 -12.82 -5.38
CA PHE A 143 -15.71 -13.34 -5.30
C PHE A 143 -15.49 -14.32 -6.47
N GLU A 144 -14.60 -13.98 -7.39
CA GLU A 144 -14.23 -14.84 -8.52
C GLU A 144 -12.72 -15.06 -8.49
N PHE A 145 -12.31 -16.21 -7.94
CA PHE A 145 -10.91 -16.57 -7.86
C PHE A 145 -10.39 -16.98 -9.24
N ASN A 146 -9.49 -16.20 -9.80
CA ASN A 146 -8.78 -16.55 -11.02
C ASN A 146 -7.36 -17.01 -10.68
N GLU A 147 -7.20 -18.31 -10.47
CA GLU A 147 -5.94 -18.96 -10.09
C GLU A 147 -4.77 -18.57 -11.01
N LYS A 148 -5.02 -18.45 -12.31
CA LYS A 148 -3.96 -18.09 -13.27
C LYS A 148 -3.45 -16.66 -13.03
N ILE A 149 -4.35 -15.69 -12.83
CA ILE A 149 -3.97 -14.29 -12.59
C ILE A 149 -3.18 -14.20 -11.29
N VAL A 150 -3.64 -14.85 -10.23
CA VAL A 150 -2.99 -14.83 -8.92
C VAL A 150 -1.59 -15.45 -9.00
N ASN A 151 -1.46 -16.62 -9.63
CA ASN A 151 -0.17 -17.29 -9.80
C ASN A 151 0.82 -16.45 -10.63
N TYR A 152 0.37 -15.82 -11.72
CA TYR A 152 1.22 -14.93 -12.51
C TYR A 152 1.65 -13.69 -11.71
N THR A 153 0.74 -13.09 -10.98
CA THR A 153 1.03 -11.89 -10.18
C THR A 153 1.97 -12.22 -9.03
N SER A 154 1.76 -13.32 -8.33
CA SER A 154 2.66 -13.78 -7.25
C SER A 154 4.05 -14.08 -7.78
N SER A 155 4.17 -14.79 -8.89
CA SER A 155 5.45 -15.12 -9.54
C SER A 155 6.18 -13.86 -10.02
N PHE A 156 5.46 -12.91 -10.63
CA PHE A 156 6.03 -11.63 -11.07
C PHE A 156 6.52 -10.79 -9.89
N THR A 157 5.73 -10.71 -8.82
CA THR A 157 6.11 -9.97 -7.60
C THR A 157 7.35 -10.58 -6.95
N LEU A 158 7.43 -11.92 -6.89
CA LEU A 158 8.61 -12.62 -6.38
C LEU A 158 9.86 -12.33 -7.23
N ALA A 159 9.72 -12.37 -8.56
CA ALA A 159 10.81 -12.05 -9.48
C ALA A 159 11.31 -10.60 -9.31
N LEU A 160 10.39 -9.63 -9.12
CA LEU A 160 10.75 -8.25 -8.82
C LEU A 160 11.50 -8.13 -7.50
N CYS A 161 11.07 -8.81 -6.44
CA CYS A 161 11.78 -8.81 -5.15
C CYS A 161 13.20 -9.34 -5.29
N ILE A 162 13.37 -10.46 -5.99
CA ILE A 162 14.69 -11.04 -6.25
C ILE A 162 15.55 -10.06 -7.06
N GLY A 163 14.98 -9.40 -8.07
CA GLY A 163 15.66 -8.39 -8.86
C GLY A 163 16.16 -7.20 -8.03
N VAL A 164 15.31 -6.67 -7.16
CA VAL A 164 15.68 -5.55 -6.26
C VAL A 164 16.79 -5.97 -5.29
N ILE A 165 16.69 -7.17 -4.70
CA ILE A 165 17.73 -7.71 -3.81
C ILE A 165 19.05 -7.90 -4.60
N GLY A 166 18.99 -8.42 -5.82
CA GLY A 166 20.15 -8.61 -6.68
C GLY A 166 20.87 -7.29 -7.00
N ILE A 167 20.12 -6.23 -7.30
CA ILE A 167 20.66 -4.89 -7.53
C ILE A 167 21.34 -4.35 -6.27
N GLU A 168 20.73 -4.55 -5.10
CA GLU A 168 21.32 -4.09 -3.83
C GLU A 168 22.63 -4.80 -3.47
N ILE A 169 22.70 -6.10 -3.71
CA ILE A 169 23.91 -6.90 -3.44
C ILE A 169 25.03 -6.54 -4.42
N SER A 170 24.71 -6.19 -5.66
CA SER A 170 25.70 -5.85 -6.70
C SER A 170 26.27 -4.44 -6.58
N LYS A 171 25.70 -3.56 -5.73
CA LYS A 171 26.26 -2.22 -5.50
C LYS A 171 27.58 -2.32 -4.77
N PRO A 172 28.67 -1.68 -5.27
CA PRO A 172 29.94 -1.66 -4.57
C PRO A 172 29.75 -1.01 -3.19
N LYS A 173 30.27 -1.68 -2.16
CA LYS A 173 30.35 -1.12 -0.81
C LYS A 173 31.53 -0.14 -0.82
N TYR A 174 31.24 1.15 -0.95
CA TYR A 174 32.22 2.20 -0.70
C TYR A 174 32.29 2.49 0.78
#